data_e8f1b32083aaf7374237dde6b1b93915
#
_entry.id   e8f1b32083aaf7374237dde6b1b93915
#
_cell.length_a   1.000
_cell.length_b   1.000
_cell.length_c   1.000
_cell.angle_alpha   90.00
_cell.angle_beta   90.00
_cell.angle_gamma   90.00
#
_symmetry.space_group_name_H-M   'P 1'
#
loop_
_entity.id
_entity.type
_entity.pdbx_description
1 polymer ?
#
loop_
_entity_poly.entity_id
_entity_poly.type
_entity_poly.pdbx_seq_one_letter_code
_entity_poly.pdbx_strand_id
1 'polypeptide(L)'
;TMPLAVVHALGVVKHACAAANKELGNLEANIADAIIAAATEVHQGKLDDHFPLVVWQTGSGTQSNMNANEVISNRAIEIMGGVIGSKDPVHPNDHVNRSQSSNDTFPTAMHVAAIQEMQRVLFPGMERLLAALETKAEAFEDIVKIGRTHTMDATPLTLGQEFGGYATQIRYGIARIKRSMDGLFALAQGGTAVGTGLNSKPGFAQMVADQIAQITGLPFTTAENKFEALAAHDTVVEASGALNTVAASLFKIANDIRLLGSGPRCGLGELRLPENEPGSSIMPGKVNPTQCEAITMVCCEVMGNHTAVTFAGSQGHFELNVYKPVMIWNLIRSIRL
;
A
#
# COMPACT_ATOMS: atom_id res chain seq x y z
N THR A 1 6.70 9.72 -10.51
CA THR A 1 7.15 10.18 -9.19
C THR A 1 7.01 9.10 -8.14
N MET A 2 7.69 9.25 -7.02
CA MET A 2 7.48 8.41 -5.84
C MET A 2 6.02 8.57 -5.38
N PRO A 3 5.30 7.48 -5.01
CA PRO A 3 3.94 7.61 -4.51
C PRO A 3 3.86 8.51 -3.27
N LEU A 4 2.91 9.45 -3.25
CA LEU A 4 2.72 10.36 -2.11
C LEU A 4 2.49 9.62 -0.78
N ALA A 5 1.87 8.43 -0.81
CA ALA A 5 1.74 7.60 0.38
C ALA A 5 3.10 7.30 1.05
N VAL A 6 4.16 7.08 0.25
CA VAL A 6 5.52 6.85 0.78
C VAL A 6 6.11 8.16 1.32
N VAL A 7 5.86 9.28 0.66
CA VAL A 7 6.27 10.62 1.12
C VAL A 7 5.61 10.95 2.47
N HIS A 8 4.30 10.74 2.59
CA HIS A 8 3.55 10.97 3.83
C HIS A 8 4.03 10.04 4.95
N ALA A 9 4.35 8.77 4.63
CA ALA A 9 4.93 7.83 5.58
C ALA A 9 6.34 8.25 6.04
N LEU A 10 7.16 8.82 5.15
CA LEU A 10 8.45 9.42 5.57
C LEU A 10 8.21 10.55 6.58
N GLY A 11 7.18 11.38 6.39
CA GLY A 11 6.77 12.37 7.38
C GLY A 11 6.46 11.76 8.76
N VAL A 12 5.69 10.66 8.80
CA VAL A 12 5.40 9.92 10.05
C VAL A 12 6.69 9.42 10.69
N VAL A 13 7.58 8.79 9.93
CA VAL A 13 8.84 8.24 10.44
C VAL A 13 9.74 9.35 10.98
N LYS A 14 9.87 10.48 10.28
CA LYS A 14 10.71 11.61 10.72
C LYS A 14 10.16 12.26 11.97
N HIS A 15 8.85 12.42 12.08
CA HIS A 15 8.20 12.85 13.32
C HIS A 15 8.56 11.92 14.48
N ALA A 16 8.34 10.61 14.31
CA ALA A 16 8.58 9.62 15.34
C ALA A 16 10.06 9.57 15.78
N CYS A 17 10.99 9.65 14.82
CA CYS A 17 12.42 9.68 15.12
C CYS A 17 12.85 10.95 15.87
N ALA A 18 12.30 12.11 15.52
CA ALA A 18 12.58 13.36 16.24
C ALA A 18 12.05 13.32 17.69
N ALA A 19 10.83 12.80 17.88
CA ALA A 19 10.25 12.63 19.21
C ALA A 19 11.07 11.67 20.08
N ALA A 20 11.47 10.52 19.54
CA ALA A 20 12.33 9.56 20.26
C ALA A 20 13.70 10.15 20.60
N ASN A 21 14.35 10.83 19.66
CA ASN A 21 15.65 11.49 19.93
C ASN A 21 15.54 12.61 20.96
N LYS A 22 14.45 13.37 20.98
CA LYS A 22 14.17 14.38 22.02
C LYS A 22 14.07 13.72 23.40
N GLU A 23 13.27 12.68 23.53
CA GLU A 23 13.06 11.96 24.80
C GLU A 23 14.35 11.31 25.32
N LEU A 24 15.18 10.77 24.43
CA LEU A 24 16.49 10.19 24.75
C LEU A 24 17.58 11.25 25.01
N GLY A 25 17.25 12.54 24.92
CA GLY A 25 18.25 13.61 25.08
C GLY A 25 19.34 13.57 24.01
N ASN A 26 19.01 13.13 22.81
CA ASN A 26 19.91 13.03 21.65
C ASN A 26 19.68 14.15 20.61
N LEU A 27 18.64 14.94 20.82
CA LEU A 27 18.27 16.10 20.01
C LEU A 27 17.72 17.18 20.95
N GLU A 28 18.14 18.45 20.75
CA GLU A 28 17.65 19.58 21.52
C GLU A 28 16.13 19.76 21.34
N ALA A 29 15.44 20.09 22.42
CA ALA A 29 13.96 20.09 22.43
C ALA A 29 13.34 21.08 21.41
N ASN A 30 13.91 22.29 21.29
CA ASN A 30 13.44 23.29 20.33
C ASN A 30 13.64 22.86 18.87
N ILE A 31 14.77 22.22 18.56
CA ILE A 31 15.06 21.65 17.23
C ILE A 31 14.11 20.48 16.95
N ALA A 32 13.94 19.58 17.90
CA ALA A 32 13.04 18.44 17.77
C ALA A 32 11.60 18.88 17.52
N ASP A 33 11.11 19.87 18.27
CA ASP A 33 9.74 20.38 18.13
C ASP A 33 9.51 21.02 16.75
N ALA A 34 10.49 21.75 16.23
CA ALA A 34 10.43 22.30 14.87
C ALA A 34 10.41 21.20 13.79
N ILE A 35 11.25 20.16 13.96
CA ILE A 35 11.26 19.00 13.06
C ILE A 35 9.92 18.24 13.11
N ILE A 36 9.37 18.02 14.30
CA ILE A 36 8.06 17.37 14.49
C ILE A 36 6.96 18.15 13.78
N ALA A 37 6.93 19.47 13.93
CA ALA A 37 5.95 20.32 13.26
C ALA A 37 6.08 20.24 11.71
N ALA A 38 7.29 20.35 11.19
CA ALA A 38 7.56 20.26 9.75
C ALA A 38 7.24 18.85 9.18
N ALA A 39 7.62 17.80 9.90
CA ALA A 39 7.33 16.40 9.51
C ALA A 39 5.82 16.11 9.52
N THR A 40 5.07 16.73 10.44
CA THR A 40 3.61 16.66 10.47
C THR A 40 2.99 17.32 9.22
N GLU A 41 3.53 18.44 8.75
CA GLU A 41 3.08 19.06 7.50
C GLU A 41 3.33 18.15 6.29
N VAL A 42 4.45 17.44 6.24
CA VAL A 42 4.73 16.40 5.20
C VAL A 42 3.72 15.27 5.29
N HIS A 43 3.48 14.73 6.48
CA HIS A 43 2.50 13.67 6.68
C HIS A 43 1.08 14.08 6.26
N GLN A 44 0.71 15.34 6.47
CA GLN A 44 -0.59 15.90 6.10
C GLN A 44 -0.70 16.29 4.62
N GLY A 45 0.34 16.09 3.82
CA GLY A 45 0.36 16.41 2.39
C GLY A 45 0.47 17.91 2.07
N LYS A 46 0.80 18.75 3.03
CA LYS A 46 0.90 20.22 2.83
C LYS A 46 2.14 20.64 2.03
N LEU A 47 3.11 19.74 1.89
CA LEU A 47 4.40 19.99 1.23
C LEU A 47 4.63 19.05 0.03
N ASP A 48 3.59 18.46 -0.55
CA ASP A 48 3.66 17.45 -1.61
C ASP A 48 4.43 17.94 -2.85
N ASP A 49 4.30 19.21 -3.20
CA ASP A 49 4.98 19.81 -4.37
C ASP A 49 6.51 19.84 -4.25
N HIS A 50 7.05 19.62 -3.05
CA HIS A 50 8.49 19.57 -2.79
C HIS A 50 9.11 18.18 -2.96
N PHE A 51 8.34 17.18 -3.45
CA PHE A 51 8.79 15.80 -3.63
C PHE A 51 8.74 15.36 -5.11
N PRO A 52 9.60 15.91 -5.97
CA PRO A 52 9.56 15.68 -7.41
C PRO A 52 10.25 14.38 -7.85
N LEU A 53 10.94 13.67 -6.95
CA LEU A 53 11.81 12.55 -7.30
C LEU A 53 11.06 11.37 -7.91
N VAL A 54 11.71 10.75 -8.88
CA VAL A 54 11.14 9.58 -9.58
C VAL A 54 11.43 8.27 -8.83
N VAL A 55 10.69 7.23 -9.18
CA VAL A 55 10.87 5.88 -8.62
C VAL A 55 12.23 5.29 -9.03
N TRP A 56 12.68 5.56 -10.26
CA TRP A 56 13.96 5.10 -10.80
C TRP A 56 15.12 5.90 -10.21
N GLN A 57 15.53 5.51 -9.01
CA GLN A 57 16.56 6.15 -8.20
C GLN A 57 17.47 5.08 -7.59
N THR A 58 18.39 5.48 -6.68
CA THR A 58 19.17 4.50 -5.92
C THR A 58 18.26 3.53 -5.20
N GLY A 59 18.55 2.24 -5.31
CA GLY A 59 17.64 1.16 -4.87
C GLY A 59 17.44 1.05 -3.36
N SER A 60 18.25 1.73 -2.57
CA SER A 60 18.06 1.88 -1.13
C SER A 60 16.97 2.87 -0.74
N GLY A 61 16.52 3.74 -1.68
CA GLY A 61 15.59 4.84 -1.41
C GLY A 61 16.25 6.07 -0.80
N THR A 62 17.59 6.15 -0.83
CA THR A 62 18.35 7.23 -0.18
C THR A 62 17.95 8.61 -0.72
N GLN A 63 17.71 8.75 -2.02
CA GLN A 63 17.33 10.05 -2.58
C GLN A 63 16.00 10.54 -2.01
N SER A 64 14.99 9.68 -1.89
CA SER A 64 13.71 10.05 -1.26
C SER A 64 13.87 10.35 0.23
N ASN A 65 14.67 9.59 0.97
CA ASN A 65 14.98 9.89 2.37
C ASN A 65 15.67 11.25 2.52
N MET A 66 16.66 11.56 1.67
CA MET A 66 17.35 12.83 1.69
C MET A 66 16.44 14.00 1.29
N ASN A 67 15.57 13.80 0.31
CA ASN A 67 14.55 14.80 -0.05
C ASN A 67 13.66 15.13 1.16
N ALA A 68 13.17 14.12 1.89
CA ALA A 68 12.40 14.34 3.11
C ALA A 68 13.22 15.08 4.18
N ASN A 69 14.48 14.70 4.38
CA ASN A 69 15.36 15.39 5.33
C ASN A 69 15.53 16.88 4.99
N GLU A 70 15.75 17.21 3.72
CA GLU A 70 15.96 18.58 3.28
C GLU A 70 14.68 19.42 3.34
N VAL A 71 13.54 18.88 2.91
CA VAL A 71 12.24 19.57 3.00
C VAL A 71 11.89 19.85 4.46
N ILE A 72 12.01 18.85 5.33
CA ILE A 72 11.70 18.98 6.76
C ILE A 72 12.69 19.95 7.44
N SER A 73 13.99 19.86 7.14
CA SER A 73 15.00 20.78 7.66
C SER A 73 14.69 22.24 7.29
N ASN A 74 14.44 22.51 6.01
CA ASN A 74 14.14 23.86 5.55
C ASN A 74 12.83 24.39 6.14
N ARG A 75 11.80 23.57 6.24
CA ARG A 75 10.55 23.97 6.88
C ARG A 75 10.71 24.24 8.38
N ALA A 76 11.49 23.44 9.07
CA ALA A 76 11.81 23.65 10.49
C ALA A 76 12.61 24.95 10.69
N ILE A 77 13.55 25.27 9.79
CA ILE A 77 14.28 26.55 9.80
C ILE A 77 13.32 27.72 9.67
N GLU A 78 12.35 27.68 8.73
CA GLU A 78 11.33 28.72 8.59
C GLU A 78 10.49 28.88 9.86
N ILE A 79 10.04 27.76 10.47
CA ILE A 79 9.28 27.78 11.73
C ILE A 79 10.06 28.46 12.86
N MET A 80 11.38 28.28 12.87
CA MET A 80 12.29 28.91 13.85
C MET A 80 12.73 30.34 13.47
N GLY A 81 12.27 30.86 12.35
CA GLY A 81 12.61 32.22 11.88
C GLY A 81 13.99 32.36 11.26
N GLY A 82 14.61 31.25 10.83
CA GLY A 82 15.90 31.22 10.16
C GLY A 82 15.81 31.41 8.64
N VAL A 83 16.95 31.28 7.97
CA VAL A 83 17.07 31.44 6.50
C VAL A 83 17.08 30.08 5.82
N ILE A 84 16.12 29.83 4.92
CA ILE A 84 16.04 28.60 4.12
C ILE A 84 17.36 28.34 3.40
N GLY A 85 17.82 27.08 3.43
CA GLY A 85 19.05 26.65 2.79
C GLY A 85 20.32 26.86 3.64
N SER A 86 20.23 27.58 4.76
CA SER A 86 21.37 27.84 5.65
C SER A 86 21.88 26.59 6.38
N LYS A 87 21.03 25.58 6.56
CA LYS A 87 21.26 24.43 7.45
C LYS A 87 21.41 24.78 8.94
N ASP A 88 21.03 25.98 9.31
CA ASP A 88 21.09 26.53 10.66
C ASP A 88 19.73 27.18 10.99
N PRO A 89 19.11 26.88 12.15
CA PRO A 89 19.57 26.00 13.24
C PRO A 89 19.30 24.51 13.03
N VAL A 90 18.66 24.08 11.92
CA VAL A 90 18.31 22.67 11.68
C VAL A 90 19.10 22.12 10.49
N HIS A 91 19.93 21.11 10.74
CA HIS A 91 20.70 20.43 9.68
C HIS A 91 19.97 19.16 9.23
N PRO A 92 19.86 18.88 7.89
CA PRO A 92 19.13 17.72 7.40
C PRO A 92 19.73 16.38 7.85
N ASN A 93 21.06 16.23 7.88
CA ASN A 93 21.71 14.99 8.29
C ASN A 93 21.88 14.89 9.81
N ASP A 94 22.35 15.96 10.46
CA ASP A 94 22.75 15.89 11.87
C ASP A 94 21.55 15.98 12.82
N HIS A 95 20.44 16.57 12.37
CA HIS A 95 19.23 16.72 13.18
C HIS A 95 18.06 15.91 12.65
N VAL A 96 17.61 16.11 11.40
CA VAL A 96 16.42 15.40 10.86
C VAL A 96 16.68 13.91 10.69
N ASN A 97 17.89 13.53 10.25
CA ASN A 97 18.29 12.13 10.07
C ASN A 97 19.02 11.53 11.28
N ARG A 98 18.97 12.16 12.44
CA ARG A 98 19.65 11.72 13.66
C ARG A 98 19.27 10.28 14.02
N SER A 99 20.28 9.44 14.32
CA SER A 99 20.12 8.01 14.67
C SER A 99 19.51 7.16 13.55
N GLN A 100 19.58 7.58 12.32
CA GLN A 100 18.92 6.93 11.17
C GLN A 100 19.91 6.66 10.03
N SER A 101 19.53 5.74 9.17
CA SER A 101 20.06 5.54 7.82
C SER A 101 18.88 5.51 6.83
N SER A 102 19.14 5.75 5.56
CA SER A 102 18.13 5.46 4.52
C SER A 102 17.78 3.97 4.50
N ASN A 103 18.71 3.12 4.92
CA ASN A 103 18.58 1.67 4.87
C ASN A 103 17.53 1.13 5.82
N ASP A 104 17.32 1.74 6.98
CA ASP A 104 16.24 1.38 7.93
C ASP A 104 15.01 2.30 7.80
N THR A 105 15.20 3.58 7.45
CA THR A 105 14.11 4.56 7.33
C THR A 105 13.20 4.29 6.13
N PHE A 106 13.76 3.99 4.96
CA PHE A 106 12.96 3.78 3.76
C PHE A 106 12.08 2.53 3.84
N PRO A 107 12.57 1.33 4.27
CA PRO A 107 11.69 0.18 4.46
C PRO A 107 10.65 0.39 5.57
N THR A 108 10.96 1.14 6.63
CA THR A 108 9.97 1.55 7.63
C THR A 108 8.85 2.37 6.99
N ALA A 109 9.19 3.36 6.16
CA ALA A 109 8.20 4.14 5.41
C ALA A 109 7.40 3.28 4.40
N MET A 110 8.02 2.28 3.77
CA MET A 110 7.33 1.33 2.90
C MET A 110 6.21 0.58 3.66
N HIS A 111 6.51 0.05 4.83
CA HIS A 111 5.55 -0.67 5.67
C HIS A 111 4.41 0.24 6.13
N VAL A 112 4.73 1.42 6.65
CA VAL A 112 3.73 2.41 7.09
C VAL A 112 2.82 2.81 5.93
N ALA A 113 3.38 3.13 4.76
CA ALA A 113 2.62 3.51 3.58
C ALA A 113 1.67 2.40 3.11
N ALA A 114 2.16 1.16 3.03
CA ALA A 114 1.37 0.01 2.58
C ALA A 114 0.17 -0.22 3.50
N ILE A 115 0.39 -0.27 4.81
CA ILE A 115 -0.68 -0.49 5.80
C ILE A 115 -1.71 0.65 5.76
N GLN A 116 -1.26 1.90 5.74
CA GLN A 116 -2.19 3.05 5.70
C GLN A 116 -3.03 3.06 4.41
N GLU A 117 -2.45 2.74 3.26
CA GLU A 117 -3.19 2.66 2.00
C GLU A 117 -4.17 1.47 1.96
N MET A 118 -3.80 0.31 2.52
CA MET A 118 -4.72 -0.82 2.66
C MET A 118 -5.93 -0.44 3.50
N GLN A 119 -5.72 0.24 4.64
CA GLN A 119 -6.80 0.67 5.53
C GLN A 119 -7.68 1.77 4.91
N ARG A 120 -7.06 2.74 4.22
CA ARG A 120 -7.75 3.92 3.70
C ARG A 120 -8.49 3.67 2.39
N VAL A 121 -7.95 2.83 1.51
CA VAL A 121 -8.43 2.65 0.13
C VAL A 121 -8.94 1.24 -0.11
N LEU A 122 -8.10 0.23 0.12
CA LEU A 122 -8.38 -1.13 -0.31
C LEU A 122 -9.55 -1.76 0.45
N PHE A 123 -9.49 -1.80 1.78
CA PHE A 123 -10.56 -2.44 2.55
C PHE A 123 -11.93 -1.80 2.34
N PRO A 124 -12.09 -0.46 2.37
CA PRO A 124 -13.38 0.14 2.07
C PRO A 124 -13.91 -0.20 0.66
N GLY A 125 -13.01 -0.34 -0.33
CA GLY A 125 -13.37 -0.76 -1.68
C GLY A 125 -13.86 -2.20 -1.73
N MET A 126 -13.08 -3.12 -1.13
CA MET A 126 -13.42 -4.54 -1.09
C MET A 126 -14.68 -4.82 -0.25
N GLU A 127 -14.87 -4.12 0.86
CA GLU A 127 -16.06 -4.26 1.71
C GLU A 127 -17.33 -3.79 0.99
N ARG A 128 -17.26 -2.70 0.23
CA ARG A 128 -18.38 -2.27 -0.64
C ARG A 128 -18.71 -3.32 -1.71
N LEU A 129 -17.71 -3.89 -2.35
CA LEU A 129 -17.91 -4.95 -3.34
C LEU A 129 -18.52 -6.20 -2.69
N LEU A 130 -18.01 -6.62 -1.54
CA LEU A 130 -18.55 -7.75 -0.78
C LEU A 130 -20.03 -7.54 -0.46
N ALA A 131 -20.39 -6.40 0.11
CA ALA A 131 -21.78 -6.06 0.45
C ALA A 131 -22.70 -6.06 -0.78
N ALA A 132 -22.22 -5.55 -1.92
CA ALA A 132 -22.99 -5.57 -3.16
C ALA A 132 -23.23 -7.00 -3.68
N LEU A 133 -22.22 -7.87 -3.59
CA LEU A 133 -22.36 -9.29 -3.99
C LEU A 133 -23.30 -10.05 -3.04
N GLU A 134 -23.22 -9.81 -1.73
CA GLU A 134 -24.12 -10.39 -0.73
C GLU A 134 -25.58 -9.96 -0.96
N THR A 135 -25.81 -8.67 -1.21
CA THR A 135 -27.13 -8.14 -1.56
C THR A 135 -27.69 -8.80 -2.83
N LYS A 136 -26.85 -9.07 -3.83
CA LYS A 136 -27.28 -9.78 -5.04
C LYS A 136 -27.53 -11.25 -4.78
N ALA A 137 -26.72 -11.90 -3.95
CA ALA A 137 -26.94 -13.30 -3.56
C ALA A 137 -28.30 -13.47 -2.89
N GLU A 138 -28.67 -12.58 -1.96
CA GLU A 138 -29.96 -12.55 -1.30
C GLU A 138 -31.11 -12.30 -2.30
N ALA A 139 -30.98 -11.26 -3.12
CA ALA A 139 -32.01 -10.90 -4.10
C ALA A 139 -32.27 -11.97 -5.16
N PHE A 140 -31.33 -12.85 -5.41
CA PHE A 140 -31.39 -13.93 -6.39
C PHE A 140 -31.59 -15.32 -5.78
N GLU A 141 -31.88 -15.40 -4.49
CA GLU A 141 -31.95 -16.68 -3.74
C GLU A 141 -32.94 -17.67 -4.36
N ASP A 142 -34.11 -17.20 -4.82
CA ASP A 142 -35.19 -18.02 -5.37
C ASP A 142 -35.12 -18.21 -6.90
N ILE A 143 -34.11 -17.63 -7.57
CA ILE A 143 -33.99 -17.74 -9.02
C ILE A 143 -33.27 -19.03 -9.39
N VAL A 144 -34.04 -20.07 -9.71
CA VAL A 144 -33.49 -21.36 -10.15
C VAL A 144 -32.95 -21.23 -11.56
N LYS A 145 -31.73 -21.72 -11.75
CA LYS A 145 -31.03 -21.74 -13.04
C LYS A 145 -30.29 -23.06 -13.26
N ILE A 146 -29.84 -23.27 -14.50
CA ILE A 146 -28.92 -24.38 -14.77
C ILE A 146 -27.51 -24.03 -14.27
N GLY A 147 -26.87 -24.96 -13.55
CA GLY A 147 -25.44 -24.91 -13.28
C GLY A 147 -24.64 -25.34 -14.52
N ARG A 148 -23.40 -24.87 -14.63
CA ARG A 148 -22.51 -25.24 -15.75
C ARG A 148 -21.16 -25.68 -15.24
N THR A 149 -20.69 -26.82 -15.77
CA THR A 149 -19.31 -27.30 -15.61
C THR A 149 -18.73 -27.53 -17.01
N HIS A 150 -17.48 -27.14 -17.24
CA HIS A 150 -16.90 -27.13 -18.60
C HIS A 150 -17.67 -26.27 -19.61
N THR A 151 -18.43 -25.29 -19.13
CA THR A 151 -19.40 -24.48 -19.88
C THR A 151 -20.60 -25.26 -20.45
N MET A 152 -20.76 -26.53 -20.05
CA MET A 152 -21.85 -27.42 -20.42
C MET A 152 -22.91 -27.47 -19.31
N ASP A 153 -24.15 -27.74 -19.68
CA ASP A 153 -25.26 -27.89 -18.75
C ASP A 153 -24.99 -28.97 -17.72
N ALA A 154 -25.23 -28.65 -16.46
CA ALA A 154 -25.04 -29.55 -15.33
C ALA A 154 -26.31 -29.64 -14.47
N THR A 155 -26.20 -29.67 -13.14
CA THR A 155 -27.35 -29.73 -12.24
C THR A 155 -27.88 -28.33 -11.90
N PRO A 156 -29.17 -28.17 -11.55
CA PRO A 156 -29.75 -26.91 -11.12
C PRO A 156 -29.11 -26.37 -9.84
N LEU A 157 -29.06 -25.06 -9.75
CA LEU A 157 -28.74 -24.27 -8.54
C LEU A 157 -29.57 -22.97 -8.60
N THR A 158 -29.44 -22.12 -7.59
CA THR A 158 -29.99 -20.77 -7.68
C THR A 158 -28.90 -19.76 -8.09
N LEU A 159 -29.33 -18.69 -8.74
CA LEU A 159 -28.44 -17.57 -9.07
C LEU A 159 -27.86 -16.94 -7.79
N GLY A 160 -28.62 -16.94 -6.68
CA GLY A 160 -28.16 -16.52 -5.37
C GLY A 160 -27.00 -17.37 -4.83
N GLN A 161 -27.06 -18.70 -5.03
CA GLN A 161 -25.95 -19.60 -4.66
C GLN A 161 -24.68 -19.29 -5.46
N GLU A 162 -24.82 -18.99 -6.75
CA GLU A 162 -23.69 -18.60 -7.61
C GLU A 162 -23.05 -17.29 -7.14
N PHE A 163 -23.84 -16.24 -6.88
CA PHE A 163 -23.35 -14.98 -6.32
C PHE A 163 -22.81 -15.12 -4.89
N GLY A 164 -23.38 -15.99 -4.07
CA GLY A 164 -22.85 -16.36 -2.76
C GLY A 164 -21.44 -16.92 -2.80
N GLY A 165 -21.13 -17.71 -3.85
CA GLY A 165 -19.77 -18.18 -4.14
C GLY A 165 -18.80 -17.01 -4.40
N TYR A 166 -19.22 -16.02 -5.20
CA TYR A 166 -18.43 -14.82 -5.48
C TYR A 166 -18.19 -13.97 -4.22
N ALA A 167 -19.24 -13.73 -3.44
CA ALA A 167 -19.14 -13.02 -2.16
C ALA A 167 -18.16 -13.71 -1.21
N THR A 168 -18.20 -15.04 -1.14
CA THR A 168 -17.30 -15.82 -0.30
C THR A 168 -15.83 -15.70 -0.74
N GLN A 169 -15.55 -15.68 -2.06
CA GLN A 169 -14.20 -15.43 -2.57
C GLN A 169 -13.66 -14.07 -2.12
N ILE A 170 -14.47 -13.01 -2.18
CA ILE A 170 -14.07 -11.67 -1.75
C ILE A 170 -13.87 -11.62 -0.22
N ARG A 171 -14.76 -12.21 0.57
CA ARG A 171 -14.63 -12.29 2.03
C ARG A 171 -13.32 -13.00 2.43
N TYR A 172 -12.99 -14.10 1.78
CA TYR A 172 -11.71 -14.79 2.02
C TYR A 172 -10.52 -14.01 1.52
N GLY A 173 -10.68 -13.23 0.43
CA GLY A 173 -9.67 -12.29 -0.07
C GLY A 173 -9.31 -11.23 0.97
N ILE A 174 -10.31 -10.58 1.57
CA ILE A 174 -10.12 -9.60 2.66
C ILE A 174 -9.37 -10.25 3.84
N ALA A 175 -9.78 -11.46 4.24
CA ALA A 175 -9.12 -12.16 5.33
C ALA A 175 -7.65 -12.54 5.01
N ARG A 176 -7.33 -12.88 3.75
CA ARG A 176 -5.94 -13.13 3.32
C ARG A 176 -5.09 -11.88 3.41
N ILE A 177 -5.60 -10.76 2.90
CA ILE A 177 -4.87 -9.48 2.98
C ILE A 177 -4.64 -9.09 4.44
N LYS A 178 -5.66 -9.19 5.29
CA LYS A 178 -5.51 -8.87 6.73
C LYS A 178 -4.40 -9.71 7.40
N ARG A 179 -4.31 -11.01 7.10
CA ARG A 179 -3.23 -11.85 7.63
C ARG A 179 -1.84 -11.49 7.09
N SER A 180 -1.75 -11.10 5.82
CA SER A 180 -0.47 -10.68 5.23
C SER A 180 0.06 -9.33 5.77
N MET A 181 -0.79 -8.58 6.49
CA MET A 181 -0.36 -7.33 7.12
C MET A 181 0.48 -7.56 8.39
N ASP A 182 0.37 -8.71 9.02
CA ASP A 182 1.02 -8.98 10.32
C ASP A 182 2.54 -8.72 10.25
N GLY A 183 3.21 -9.19 9.19
CA GLY A 183 4.62 -8.95 8.98
C GLY A 183 4.98 -7.48 8.67
N LEU A 184 4.05 -6.72 8.07
CA LEU A 184 4.26 -5.31 7.75
C LEU A 184 4.21 -4.40 9.00
N PHE A 185 3.69 -4.86 10.13
CA PHE A 185 3.71 -4.09 11.38
C PHE A 185 5.09 -4.07 12.04
N ALA A 186 5.99 -4.98 11.70
CA ALA A 186 7.35 -5.02 12.23
C ALA A 186 8.27 -4.06 11.46
N LEU A 187 8.85 -3.07 12.17
CA LEU A 187 9.57 -1.96 11.56
C LEU A 187 11.09 -2.12 11.64
N ALA A 188 11.77 -1.80 10.54
CA ALA A 188 13.22 -1.82 10.41
C ALA A 188 13.92 -0.70 11.19
N GLN A 189 13.22 0.39 11.50
CA GLN A 189 13.82 1.59 12.11
C GLN A 189 14.59 1.25 13.39
N GLY A 190 15.77 1.82 13.51
CA GLY A 190 16.70 1.55 14.59
C GLY A 190 17.81 0.57 14.22
N GLY A 191 17.72 -0.14 13.07
CA GLY A 191 18.81 -0.95 12.57
C GLY A 191 19.98 -0.14 12.01
N THR A 192 19.71 1.10 11.65
CA THR A 192 20.66 2.04 11.02
C THR A 192 21.24 1.51 9.70
N ALA A 193 22.56 1.50 9.53
CA ALA A 193 23.18 1.22 8.24
C ALA A 193 23.05 -0.25 7.80
N VAL A 194 23.24 -1.19 8.72
CA VAL A 194 23.34 -2.63 8.41
C VAL A 194 22.57 -3.54 9.37
N GLY A 195 21.89 -3.00 10.37
CA GLY A 195 21.10 -3.76 11.35
C GLY A 195 21.65 -3.77 12.77
N THR A 196 22.84 -3.22 12.98
CA THR A 196 23.53 -3.21 14.31
C THR A 196 23.04 -2.09 15.23
N GLY A 197 22.31 -1.09 14.71
CA GLY A 197 21.91 0.08 15.48
C GLY A 197 23.05 1.06 15.77
N LEU A 198 24.14 1.03 15.00
CA LEU A 198 25.27 1.93 15.16
C LEU A 198 24.81 3.40 15.14
N ASN A 199 25.30 4.21 16.07
CA ASN A 199 24.96 5.62 16.27
C ASN A 199 23.52 5.91 16.75
N SER A 200 22.80 4.90 17.23
CA SER A 200 21.54 5.08 17.94
C SER A 200 21.70 4.81 19.43
N LYS A 201 20.93 5.50 20.27
CA LYS A 201 20.89 5.22 21.71
C LYS A 201 20.03 3.98 22.01
N PRO A 202 20.33 3.22 23.08
CA PRO A 202 19.45 2.15 23.54
C PRO A 202 18.01 2.63 23.73
N GLY A 203 17.03 1.84 23.28
CA GLY A 203 15.61 2.17 23.35
C GLY A 203 15.08 2.95 22.13
N PHE A 204 15.93 3.51 21.28
CA PHE A 204 15.50 4.31 20.13
C PHE A 204 14.52 3.55 19.20
N ALA A 205 14.86 2.32 18.82
CA ALA A 205 14.04 1.51 17.92
C ALA A 205 12.62 1.26 18.46
N GLN A 206 12.52 0.92 19.76
CA GLN A 206 11.22 0.69 20.40
C GLN A 206 10.42 1.98 20.48
N MET A 207 11.02 3.08 20.94
CA MET A 207 10.34 4.37 21.06
C MET A 207 9.83 4.88 19.72
N VAL A 208 10.58 4.70 18.63
CA VAL A 208 10.13 5.08 17.30
C VAL A 208 8.92 4.26 16.87
N ALA A 209 8.93 2.94 17.09
CA ALA A 209 7.79 2.09 16.77
C ALA A 209 6.54 2.49 17.57
N ASP A 210 6.69 2.77 18.87
CA ASP A 210 5.61 3.23 19.74
C ASP A 210 5.05 4.59 19.27
N GLN A 211 5.91 5.52 18.87
CA GLN A 211 5.50 6.81 18.32
C GLN A 211 4.76 6.64 16.99
N ILE A 212 5.23 5.78 16.08
CA ILE A 212 4.53 5.48 14.82
C ILE A 212 3.16 4.88 15.11
N ALA A 213 3.07 3.94 16.07
CA ALA A 213 1.81 3.35 16.48
C ALA A 213 0.84 4.40 17.03
N GLN A 214 1.33 5.33 17.84
CA GLN A 214 0.52 6.43 18.39
C GLN A 214 0.03 7.40 17.30
N ILE A 215 0.90 7.82 16.39
CA ILE A 215 0.58 8.76 15.30
C ILE A 215 -0.47 8.15 14.34
N THR A 216 -0.33 6.88 14.03
CA THR A 216 -1.16 6.20 13.02
C THR A 216 -2.41 5.52 13.60
N GLY A 217 -2.44 5.26 14.91
CA GLY A 217 -3.46 4.44 15.55
C GLY A 217 -3.40 2.95 15.16
N LEU A 218 -2.25 2.47 14.65
CA LEU A 218 -2.04 1.13 14.13
C LEU A 218 -0.98 0.39 14.96
N PRO A 219 -1.04 -0.95 15.09
CA PRO A 219 -0.21 -1.69 16.03
C PRO A 219 1.21 -1.96 15.52
N PHE A 220 1.90 -0.93 15.08
CA PHE A 220 3.31 -1.04 14.67
C PHE A 220 4.21 -1.41 15.85
N THR A 221 5.19 -2.27 15.58
CA THR A 221 6.18 -2.75 16.54
C THR A 221 7.58 -2.66 15.96
N THR A 222 8.60 -2.72 16.82
CA THR A 222 9.97 -2.82 16.33
C THR A 222 10.25 -4.26 15.87
N ALA A 223 10.90 -4.45 14.71
CA ALA A 223 11.28 -5.77 14.22
C ALA A 223 12.27 -6.45 15.19
N GLU A 224 12.04 -7.73 15.47
CA GLU A 224 12.89 -8.54 16.33
C GLU A 224 14.32 -8.65 15.77
N ASN A 225 14.43 -8.84 14.46
CA ASN A 225 15.69 -8.95 13.76
C ASN A 225 15.87 -7.81 12.76
N LYS A 226 16.75 -6.87 13.06
CA LYS A 226 17.01 -5.70 12.20
C LYS A 226 17.79 -6.04 10.94
N PHE A 227 18.55 -7.12 10.93
CA PHE A 227 19.30 -7.58 9.75
C PHE A 227 18.34 -8.09 8.67
N GLU A 228 17.36 -8.90 9.08
CA GLU A 228 16.28 -9.35 8.20
C GLU A 228 15.46 -8.15 7.72
N ALA A 229 15.00 -7.29 8.61
CA ALA A 229 14.11 -6.18 8.29
C ALA A 229 14.72 -5.13 7.33
N LEU A 230 16.07 -5.01 7.28
CA LEU A 230 16.74 -4.13 6.33
C LEU A 230 16.96 -4.77 4.96
N ALA A 231 17.30 -6.05 4.92
CA ALA A 231 17.80 -6.73 3.74
C ALA A 231 16.75 -7.60 3.03
N ALA A 232 15.82 -8.18 3.77
CA ALA A 232 14.72 -8.98 3.24
C ALA A 232 13.42 -8.19 3.26
N HIS A 233 12.59 -8.37 2.22
CA HIS A 233 11.29 -7.73 2.11
C HIS A 233 10.19 -8.76 1.82
N ASP A 234 10.28 -9.92 2.46
CA ASP A 234 9.38 -11.05 2.30
C ASP A 234 7.94 -10.67 2.64
N THR A 235 7.74 -9.81 3.64
CA THR A 235 6.42 -9.29 4.01
C THR A 235 5.76 -8.45 2.92
N VAL A 236 6.56 -7.72 2.13
CA VAL A 236 6.07 -6.97 0.96
C VAL A 236 5.68 -7.92 -0.17
N VAL A 237 6.47 -8.98 -0.38
CA VAL A 237 6.17 -10.04 -1.36
C VAL A 237 4.90 -10.78 -0.96
N GLU A 238 4.75 -11.16 0.32
CA GLU A 238 3.56 -11.82 0.86
C GLU A 238 2.29 -10.98 0.67
N ALA A 239 2.33 -9.71 1.05
CA ALA A 239 1.21 -8.78 0.87
C ALA A 239 0.83 -8.65 -0.61
N SER A 240 1.81 -8.52 -1.49
CA SER A 240 1.60 -8.50 -2.94
C SER A 240 1.01 -9.83 -3.46
N GLY A 241 1.42 -10.96 -2.90
CA GLY A 241 0.86 -12.28 -3.20
C GLY A 241 -0.60 -12.42 -2.78
N ALA A 242 -0.98 -11.85 -1.64
CA ALA A 242 -2.37 -11.81 -1.19
C ALA A 242 -3.24 -10.98 -2.16
N LEU A 243 -2.75 -9.82 -2.62
CA LEU A 243 -3.42 -9.02 -3.65
C LEU A 243 -3.53 -9.77 -4.98
N ASN A 244 -2.48 -10.46 -5.39
CA ASN A 244 -2.49 -11.29 -6.60
C ASN A 244 -3.56 -12.40 -6.53
N THR A 245 -3.75 -13.01 -5.36
CA THR A 245 -4.83 -14.01 -5.15
C THR A 245 -6.21 -13.37 -5.30
N VAL A 246 -6.40 -12.16 -4.77
CA VAL A 246 -7.65 -11.40 -4.94
C VAL A 246 -7.88 -11.04 -6.41
N ALA A 247 -6.85 -10.61 -7.11
CA ALA A 247 -6.93 -10.32 -8.55
C ALA A 247 -7.37 -11.57 -9.35
N ALA A 248 -6.85 -12.76 -9.03
CA ALA A 248 -7.29 -14.00 -9.65
C ALA A 248 -8.78 -14.30 -9.39
N SER A 249 -9.26 -14.04 -8.17
CA SER A 249 -10.69 -14.18 -7.82
C SER A 249 -11.56 -13.20 -8.60
N LEU A 250 -11.18 -11.92 -8.62
CA LEU A 250 -11.91 -10.87 -9.33
C LEU A 250 -11.95 -11.09 -10.83
N PHE A 251 -10.85 -11.57 -11.40
CA PHE A 251 -10.77 -11.90 -12.84
C PHE A 251 -11.81 -12.96 -13.22
N LYS A 252 -11.91 -14.03 -12.42
CA LYS A 252 -12.89 -15.10 -12.61
C LYS A 252 -14.32 -14.59 -12.45
N ILE A 253 -14.62 -13.84 -11.39
CA ILE A 253 -15.95 -13.28 -11.11
C ILE A 253 -16.40 -12.35 -12.24
N ALA A 254 -15.53 -11.46 -12.69
CA ALA A 254 -15.84 -10.54 -13.79
C ALA A 254 -16.11 -11.26 -15.11
N ASN A 255 -15.35 -12.33 -15.41
CA ASN A 255 -15.60 -13.13 -16.60
C ASN A 255 -16.91 -13.91 -16.54
N ASP A 256 -17.28 -14.47 -15.39
CA ASP A 256 -18.56 -15.13 -15.22
C ASP A 256 -19.73 -14.15 -15.40
N ILE A 257 -19.71 -13.01 -14.72
CA ILE A 257 -20.75 -11.98 -14.81
C ILE A 257 -20.90 -11.48 -16.26
N ARG A 258 -19.79 -11.22 -16.94
CA ARG A 258 -19.77 -10.78 -18.34
C ARG A 258 -20.36 -11.83 -19.27
N LEU A 259 -20.02 -13.11 -19.05
CA LEU A 259 -20.54 -14.22 -19.86
C LEU A 259 -22.04 -14.46 -19.61
N LEU A 260 -22.49 -14.41 -18.36
CA LEU A 260 -23.92 -14.50 -17.98
C LEU A 260 -24.74 -13.33 -18.61
N GLY A 261 -24.16 -12.15 -18.76
CA GLY A 261 -24.77 -10.99 -19.39
C GLY A 261 -24.64 -10.94 -20.92
N SER A 262 -24.05 -11.96 -21.54
CA SER A 262 -23.80 -11.99 -22.99
C SER A 262 -25.09 -12.12 -23.83
N GLY A 263 -25.08 -11.54 -24.99
CA GLY A 263 -26.20 -11.64 -25.93
C GLY A 263 -26.97 -10.31 -26.08
N PRO A 264 -28.30 -10.26 -25.85
CA PRO A 264 -29.13 -11.29 -25.21
C PRO A 264 -29.65 -12.41 -26.12
N ARG A 265 -29.62 -12.25 -27.45
CA ARG A 265 -30.26 -13.24 -28.36
C ARG A 265 -29.35 -14.42 -28.70
N CYS A 266 -28.06 -14.14 -28.92
CA CYS A 266 -27.08 -15.17 -29.33
C CYS A 266 -26.04 -15.44 -28.24
N GLY A 267 -26.33 -15.08 -27.01
CA GLY A 267 -25.53 -15.37 -25.80
C GLY A 267 -26.37 -15.97 -24.72
N LEU A 268 -25.87 -15.97 -23.47
CA LEU A 268 -26.57 -16.59 -22.33
C LEU A 268 -27.77 -15.75 -21.88
N GLY A 269 -27.65 -14.44 -21.80
CA GLY A 269 -28.71 -13.52 -21.45
C GLY A 269 -29.36 -13.74 -20.08
N GLU A 270 -28.63 -14.37 -19.12
CA GLU A 270 -29.15 -14.62 -17.78
C GLU A 270 -29.09 -13.38 -16.88
N LEU A 271 -28.16 -12.48 -17.15
CA LEU A 271 -28.06 -11.20 -16.46
C LEU A 271 -28.28 -10.04 -17.42
N ARG A 272 -29.01 -9.03 -16.95
CA ARG A 272 -29.06 -7.73 -17.59
C ARG A 272 -28.12 -6.78 -16.86
N LEU A 273 -27.06 -6.40 -17.52
CA LEU A 273 -26.07 -5.47 -16.97
C LEU A 273 -26.59 -4.03 -17.06
N PRO A 274 -26.22 -3.15 -16.11
CA PRO A 274 -26.63 -1.73 -16.17
C PRO A 274 -25.95 -1.01 -17.33
N GLU A 275 -26.69 -0.07 -17.92
CA GLU A 275 -26.20 0.82 -18.99
C GLU A 275 -25.41 1.97 -18.35
N ASN A 276 -24.13 1.78 -18.10
CA ASN A 276 -23.28 2.79 -17.46
C ASN A 276 -22.76 3.85 -18.45
N GLU A 277 -22.87 3.57 -19.76
CA GLU A 277 -22.41 4.44 -20.84
C GLU A 277 -23.25 4.21 -22.10
N PRO A 278 -23.29 5.17 -23.06
CA PRO A 278 -23.94 4.96 -24.33
C PRO A 278 -23.34 3.74 -25.05
N GLY A 279 -24.20 2.89 -25.57
CA GLY A 279 -23.79 1.78 -26.44
C GLY A 279 -23.12 2.26 -27.72
N SER A 280 -22.85 1.33 -28.65
CA SER A 280 -22.31 1.67 -29.97
C SER A 280 -23.27 2.60 -30.75
N SER A 281 -22.75 3.67 -31.35
CA SER A 281 -23.51 4.57 -32.21
C SER A 281 -24.11 3.87 -33.45
N ILE A 282 -23.47 2.78 -33.88
CA ILE A 282 -23.91 1.97 -35.05
C ILE A 282 -24.91 0.90 -34.65
N MET A 283 -24.89 0.43 -33.40
CA MET A 283 -25.74 -0.63 -32.85
C MET A 283 -26.48 -0.13 -31.60
N PRO A 284 -27.57 0.62 -31.75
CA PRO A 284 -28.35 1.16 -30.61
C PRO A 284 -28.82 0.03 -29.68
N GLY A 285 -28.71 0.25 -28.37
CA GLY A 285 -29.11 -0.74 -27.36
C GLY A 285 -28.08 -1.85 -27.12
N LYS A 286 -26.90 -1.81 -27.75
CA LYS A 286 -25.79 -2.71 -27.45
C LYS A 286 -25.05 -2.22 -26.21
N VAL A 287 -25.37 -2.78 -25.05
CA VAL A 287 -24.73 -2.48 -23.77
C VAL A 287 -23.54 -3.41 -23.59
N ASN A 288 -22.34 -2.85 -23.55
CA ASN A 288 -21.13 -3.62 -23.33
C ASN A 288 -20.86 -3.82 -21.83
N PRO A 289 -20.19 -4.94 -21.42
CA PRO A 289 -19.86 -5.20 -20.02
C PRO A 289 -18.60 -4.47 -19.59
N THR A 290 -18.53 -3.15 -19.79
CA THR A 290 -17.32 -2.33 -19.69
C THR A 290 -16.69 -2.36 -18.31
N GLN A 291 -17.48 -2.42 -17.23
CA GLN A 291 -16.94 -2.54 -15.87
C GLN A 291 -16.27 -3.90 -15.65
N CYS A 292 -16.82 -4.97 -16.22
CA CYS A 292 -16.15 -6.29 -16.18
C CYS A 292 -14.85 -6.31 -16.99
N GLU A 293 -14.82 -5.60 -18.11
CA GLU A 293 -13.59 -5.45 -18.91
C GLU A 293 -12.54 -4.64 -18.14
N ALA A 294 -12.93 -3.53 -17.53
CA ALA A 294 -12.04 -2.68 -16.75
C ALA A 294 -11.40 -3.47 -15.60
N ILE A 295 -12.20 -4.20 -14.80
CA ILE A 295 -11.65 -4.97 -13.67
C ILE A 295 -10.72 -6.10 -14.12
N THR A 296 -10.96 -6.72 -15.28
CA THR A 296 -10.02 -7.74 -15.80
C THR A 296 -8.68 -7.13 -16.22
N MET A 297 -8.67 -5.89 -16.75
CA MET A 297 -7.42 -5.15 -17.03
C MET A 297 -6.70 -4.77 -15.74
N VAL A 298 -7.42 -4.32 -14.71
CA VAL A 298 -6.86 -4.06 -13.37
C VAL A 298 -6.22 -5.33 -12.79
N CYS A 299 -6.89 -6.47 -12.87
CA CYS A 299 -6.35 -7.74 -12.40
C CYS A 299 -5.05 -8.12 -13.14
N CYS A 300 -5.00 -7.92 -14.47
CA CYS A 300 -3.80 -8.14 -15.27
C CYS A 300 -2.63 -7.28 -14.77
N GLU A 301 -2.86 -5.99 -14.51
CA GLU A 301 -1.86 -5.07 -13.98
C GLU A 301 -1.36 -5.51 -12.59
N VAL A 302 -2.27 -5.90 -11.68
CA VAL A 302 -1.90 -6.39 -10.34
C VAL A 302 -1.03 -7.65 -10.43
N MET A 303 -1.34 -8.58 -11.33
CA MET A 303 -0.53 -9.78 -11.57
C MET A 303 0.88 -9.43 -12.08
N GLY A 304 0.99 -8.47 -13.00
CA GLY A 304 2.26 -7.94 -13.49
C GLY A 304 3.07 -7.26 -12.38
N ASN A 305 2.43 -6.44 -11.57
CA ASN A 305 3.04 -5.79 -10.41
C ASN A 305 3.56 -6.81 -9.40
N HIS A 306 2.81 -7.89 -9.13
CA HIS A 306 3.24 -8.98 -8.24
C HIS A 306 4.50 -9.68 -8.78
N THR A 307 4.59 -9.92 -10.07
CA THR A 307 5.79 -10.48 -10.68
C THR A 307 7.01 -9.57 -10.44
N ALA A 308 6.85 -8.26 -10.64
CA ALA A 308 7.91 -7.30 -10.37
C ALA A 308 8.31 -7.25 -8.89
N VAL A 309 7.35 -7.29 -7.97
CA VAL A 309 7.61 -7.32 -6.52
C VAL A 309 8.34 -8.61 -6.12
N THR A 310 7.92 -9.77 -6.64
CA THR A 310 8.56 -11.06 -6.35
C THR A 310 10.01 -11.09 -6.83
N PHE A 311 10.25 -10.63 -8.07
CA PHE A 311 11.61 -10.54 -8.58
C PHE A 311 12.45 -9.59 -7.73
N ALA A 312 11.96 -8.40 -7.44
CA ALA A 312 12.65 -7.41 -6.63
C ALA A 312 12.93 -7.89 -5.20
N GLY A 313 11.97 -8.60 -4.58
CA GLY A 313 12.13 -9.19 -3.24
C GLY A 313 13.15 -10.31 -3.19
N SER A 314 13.35 -11.05 -4.30
CA SER A 314 14.37 -12.11 -4.41
C SER A 314 15.79 -11.58 -4.54
N GLN A 315 15.95 -10.28 -4.75
CA GLN A 315 17.25 -9.62 -4.90
C GLN A 315 17.80 -9.15 -3.56
N GLY A 316 18.96 -8.58 -3.60
CA GLY A 316 19.68 -8.10 -2.43
C GLY A 316 20.95 -8.90 -2.19
N HIS A 317 21.91 -8.24 -1.59
CA HIS A 317 23.19 -8.84 -1.23
C HIS A 317 23.53 -8.44 0.19
N PHE A 318 23.77 -9.45 1.01
CA PHE A 318 24.13 -9.27 2.41
C PHE A 318 23.09 -8.43 3.19
N GLU A 319 23.41 -7.24 3.65
CA GLU A 319 22.60 -6.44 4.56
C GLU A 319 21.68 -5.43 3.85
N LEU A 320 21.59 -5.46 2.50
CA LEU A 320 20.76 -4.49 1.76
C LEU A 320 20.13 -5.08 0.50
N ASN A 321 18.85 -4.82 0.34
CA ASN A 321 18.13 -4.95 -0.93
C ASN A 321 18.04 -3.56 -1.61
N VAL A 322 18.43 -3.49 -2.88
CA VAL A 322 18.47 -2.25 -3.66
C VAL A 322 17.35 -2.15 -4.71
N TYR A 323 16.22 -2.80 -4.48
CA TYR A 323 15.01 -2.76 -5.31
C TYR A 323 13.81 -2.15 -4.57
N LYS A 324 14.01 -1.53 -3.42
CA LYS A 324 12.93 -1.01 -2.56
C LYS A 324 12.00 -0.03 -3.26
N PRO A 325 12.49 0.96 -4.05
CA PRO A 325 11.58 1.90 -4.71
C PRO A 325 10.59 1.23 -5.67
N VAL A 326 11.04 0.27 -6.48
CA VAL A 326 10.15 -0.44 -7.41
C VAL A 326 9.20 -1.38 -6.68
N MET A 327 9.62 -2.01 -5.57
CA MET A 327 8.72 -2.84 -4.76
C MET A 327 7.54 -2.05 -4.21
N ILE A 328 7.82 -0.95 -3.53
CA ILE A 328 6.75 -0.16 -2.92
C ILE A 328 5.88 0.54 -3.95
N TRP A 329 6.45 0.98 -5.07
CA TRP A 329 5.68 1.58 -6.16
C TRP A 329 4.64 0.60 -6.71
N ASN A 330 5.05 -0.64 -7.01
CA ASN A 330 4.14 -1.67 -7.52
C ASN A 330 3.11 -2.10 -6.47
N LEU A 331 3.50 -2.24 -5.20
CA LEU A 331 2.56 -2.61 -4.13
C LEU A 331 1.49 -1.53 -3.92
N ILE A 332 1.87 -0.25 -3.78
CA ILE A 332 0.93 0.86 -3.62
C ILE A 332 0.01 0.99 -4.84
N ARG A 333 0.54 0.81 -6.05
CA ARG A 333 -0.27 0.83 -7.27
C ARG A 333 -1.32 -0.26 -7.25
N SER A 334 -0.96 -1.49 -6.88
CA SER A 334 -1.90 -2.61 -6.77
C SER A 334 -2.97 -2.41 -5.68
N ILE A 335 -2.62 -1.75 -4.58
CA ILE A 335 -3.56 -1.39 -3.51
C ILE A 335 -4.59 -0.37 -3.99
N ARG A 336 -4.18 0.58 -4.81
CA ARG A 336 -5.04 1.70 -5.27
C ARG A 336 -5.94 1.36 -6.45
N LEU A 337 -5.53 0.38 -7.27
CA LEU A 337 -6.33 -0.15 -8.37
C LEU A 337 -7.51 -0.98 -7.88
#